data_7999e69f1f754aa1676a4a8374bb0849
#
_entry.id   7999e69f1f754aa1676a4a8374bb0849
#
_cell.length_a   1.000
_cell.length_b   1.000
_cell.length_c   1.000
_cell.angle_alpha   90.00
_cell.angle_beta   90.00
_cell.angle_gamma   90.00
#
_symmetry.space_group_name_H-M   'P 1'
#
loop_
_entity.id
_entity.type
_entity.pdbx_description
1 polymer ?
#
loop_
_entity_poly.entity_id
_entity_poly.type
_entity_poly.pdbx_seq_one_letter_code
_entity_poly.pdbx_strand_id
1 'polypeptide(L)'
;MEKADQISPYRASLETRKQQRDDELWFIAEIFMRAFRDDEINRTRLASIRSFLERLSVHDVQEAMEVATDKMPWSRDRAFRYFCGTCWNKIKRSSGAAA
;
A
#
# COMPACT_ATOMS: atom_id res chain seq x y z
N MET A 1 3.85 -32.40 5.20
CA MET A 1 3.77 -32.16 5.66
C MET A 1 3.35 -31.97 6.64
N GLU A 2 3.23 -32.03 7.03
CA GLU A 2 2.90 -31.98 7.96
C GLU A 2 2.86 -30.99 8.98
N LYS A 3 3.43 -30.06 8.86
CA LYS A 3 3.52 -28.99 9.78
C LYS A 3 2.32 -28.16 9.93
N ALA A 4 1.56 -28.08 8.88
CA ALA A 4 0.31 -27.38 8.88
C ALA A 4 -0.63 -27.90 9.95
N ASP A 5 -0.50 -29.15 10.23
CA ASP A 5 -1.36 -29.79 11.22
C ASP A 5 -1.09 -29.32 12.62
N GLN A 6 0.05 -28.71 12.82
CA GLN A 6 0.47 -28.32 14.15
C GLN A 6 0.19 -26.86 14.45
N ILE A 7 -0.33 -26.14 13.49
CA ILE A 7 -0.62 -24.73 13.67
C ILE A 7 -2.00 -24.58 14.32
N SER A 8 -2.04 -23.83 15.41
CA SER A 8 -3.31 -23.60 16.09
C SER A 8 -4.21 -22.73 15.23
N PRO A 9 -5.52 -22.81 15.38
CA PRO A 9 -6.45 -21.96 14.63
C PRO A 9 -6.16 -20.48 14.78
N TYR A 10 -5.79 -20.08 15.98
CA TYR A 10 -5.47 -18.67 16.24
C TYR A 10 -4.28 -18.21 15.41
N ARG A 11 -3.25 -19.04 15.39
CA ARG A 11 -2.03 -18.73 14.66
C ARG A 11 -2.27 -18.68 13.15
N ALA A 12 -3.05 -19.63 12.66
CA ALA A 12 -3.41 -19.67 11.25
C ALA A 12 -4.15 -18.39 10.86
N SER A 13 -5.04 -17.91 11.73
CA SER A 13 -5.77 -16.68 11.47
C SER A 13 -4.86 -15.47 11.38
N LEU A 14 -3.86 -15.40 12.27
CA LEU A 14 -2.90 -14.29 12.24
C LEU A 14 -2.06 -14.31 10.98
N GLU A 15 -1.63 -15.49 10.55
CA GLU A 15 -0.83 -15.62 9.33
C GLU A 15 -1.63 -15.22 8.11
N THR A 16 -2.92 -15.57 8.09
CA THR A 16 -3.78 -15.20 6.98
C THR A 16 -3.93 -13.68 6.87
N ARG A 17 -4.10 -13.01 8.01
CA ARG A 17 -4.20 -11.56 8.03
C ARG A 17 -2.92 -10.89 7.56
N LYS A 18 -1.79 -11.41 7.99
CA LYS A 18 -0.49 -10.87 7.57
C LYS A 18 -0.31 -11.04 6.08
N GLN A 19 -0.66 -12.21 5.55
CA GLN A 19 -0.54 -12.48 4.14
C GLN A 19 -1.43 -11.53 3.32
N GLN A 20 -2.64 -11.30 3.79
CA GLN A 20 -3.55 -10.39 3.10
C GLN A 20 -2.99 -8.97 3.05
N ARG A 21 -2.40 -8.51 4.14
CA ARG A 21 -1.78 -7.19 4.16
C ARG A 21 -0.59 -7.10 3.22
N ASP A 22 0.20 -8.15 3.16
CA ASP A 22 1.34 -8.20 2.25
C ASP A 22 0.87 -8.22 0.80
N ASP A 23 -0.20 -8.93 0.51
CA ASP A 23 -0.77 -8.96 -0.84
C ASP A 23 -1.23 -7.57 -1.26
N GLU A 24 -1.89 -6.85 -0.36
CA GLU A 24 -2.34 -5.49 -0.65
C GLU A 24 -1.16 -4.55 -0.86
N LEU A 25 -0.14 -4.69 -0.02
CA LEU A 25 1.06 -3.88 -0.14
C LEU A 25 1.71 -4.07 -1.50
N TRP A 26 1.89 -5.32 -1.91
CA TRP A 26 2.54 -5.61 -3.19
C TRP A 26 1.67 -5.23 -4.37
N PHE A 27 0.36 -5.33 -4.21
CA PHE A 27 -0.56 -4.87 -5.24
C PHE A 27 -0.35 -3.39 -5.55
N ILE A 28 -0.27 -2.57 -4.50
CA ILE A 28 -0.05 -1.13 -4.66
C ILE A 28 1.36 -0.86 -5.20
N ALA A 29 2.37 -1.54 -4.63
CA ALA A 29 3.75 -1.36 -5.07
C ALA A 29 3.91 -1.69 -6.54
N GLU A 30 3.21 -2.72 -7.02
CA GLU A 30 3.25 -3.10 -8.42
C GLU A 30 2.73 -2.02 -9.35
N ILE A 31 1.70 -1.29 -8.94
CA ILE A 31 1.18 -0.20 -9.75
C ILE A 31 2.29 0.82 -10.00
N PHE A 32 3.02 1.15 -8.95
CA PHE A 32 4.12 2.11 -9.04
C PHE A 32 5.26 1.56 -9.91
N MET A 33 5.66 0.32 -9.66
CA MET A 33 6.75 -0.29 -10.41
C MET A 33 6.41 -0.40 -11.89
N ARG A 34 5.20 -0.81 -12.22
CA ARG A 34 4.80 -0.93 -13.62
C ARG A 34 4.76 0.40 -14.32
N ALA A 35 4.30 1.44 -13.63
CA ALA A 35 4.21 2.77 -14.22
C ALA A 35 5.57 3.30 -14.64
N PHE A 36 6.62 2.94 -13.91
CA PHE A 36 7.97 3.41 -14.20
C PHE A 36 8.87 2.32 -14.74
N ARG A 37 8.30 1.15 -15.03
CA ARG A 37 9.04 0.00 -15.56
C ARG A 37 10.19 -0.41 -14.67
N ASP A 38 9.96 -0.37 -13.36
CA ASP A 38 10.94 -0.78 -12.37
C ASP A 38 10.69 -2.21 -11.93
N ASP A 39 11.76 -2.92 -11.59
CA ASP A 39 11.65 -4.28 -11.07
C ASP A 39 11.67 -4.33 -9.56
N GLU A 40 11.98 -3.21 -8.92
CA GLU A 40 12.09 -3.18 -7.47
C GLU A 40 11.65 -1.83 -6.94
N ILE A 41 11.36 -1.82 -5.64
CA ILE A 41 10.95 -0.62 -4.96
C ILE A 41 11.76 -0.55 -3.66
N ASN A 42 12.19 0.64 -3.24
CA ASN A 42 13.00 0.73 -2.05
C ASN A 42 12.16 0.56 -0.77
N ARG A 43 12.85 0.24 0.31
CA ARG A 43 12.19 -0.05 1.59
C ARG A 43 11.41 1.13 2.14
N THR A 44 11.93 2.33 1.95
CA THR A 44 11.30 3.54 2.46
C THR A 44 9.94 3.74 1.80
N ARG A 45 9.88 3.55 0.49
CA ARG A 45 8.63 3.67 -0.24
C ARG A 45 7.65 2.57 0.15
N LEU A 46 8.16 1.36 0.29
CA LEU A 46 7.32 0.24 0.72
C LEU A 46 6.74 0.49 2.10
N ALA A 47 7.56 0.98 3.03
CA ALA A 47 7.11 1.29 4.37
C ALA A 47 6.04 2.38 4.37
N SER A 48 6.19 3.37 3.50
CA SER A 48 5.18 4.43 3.38
C SER A 48 3.85 3.87 2.89
N ILE A 49 3.89 3.02 1.87
CA ILE A 49 2.67 2.40 1.36
C ILE A 49 1.99 1.57 2.45
N ARG A 50 2.78 0.80 3.18
CA ARG A 50 2.27 -0.02 4.28
C ARG A 50 1.58 0.83 5.33
N SER A 51 2.20 1.95 5.67
CA SER A 51 1.66 2.87 6.67
C SER A 51 0.30 3.42 6.22
N PHE A 52 0.17 3.76 4.95
CA PHE A 52 -1.09 4.26 4.44
C PHE A 52 -2.16 3.17 4.41
N LEU A 53 -1.76 1.93 4.13
CA LEU A 53 -2.71 0.81 4.13
C LEU A 53 -3.25 0.51 5.53
N GLU A 54 -2.55 0.95 6.56
CA GLU A 54 -3.04 0.80 7.92
C GLU A 54 -4.09 1.85 8.28
N ARG A 55 -4.13 2.94 7.51
CA ARG A 55 -5.03 4.05 7.78
C ARG A 55 -6.15 4.22 6.77
N LEU A 56 -5.92 3.70 5.58
CA LEU A 56 -6.86 3.83 4.46
C LEU A 56 -7.16 2.46 3.90
N SER A 57 -8.27 2.33 3.21
CA SER A 57 -8.57 1.08 2.51
C SER A 57 -7.63 0.89 1.34
N VAL A 58 -7.46 -0.34 0.90
CA VAL A 58 -6.63 -0.64 -0.26
C VAL A 58 -7.14 0.11 -1.49
N HIS A 59 -8.45 0.28 -1.58
CA HIS A 59 -9.07 1.00 -2.69
C HIS A 59 -8.64 2.46 -2.72
N ASP A 60 -8.62 3.13 -1.56
CA ASP A 60 -8.20 4.53 -1.47
C ASP A 60 -6.72 4.68 -1.82
N VAL A 61 -5.90 3.76 -1.34
CA VAL A 61 -4.46 3.80 -1.61
C VAL A 61 -4.20 3.53 -3.09
N GLN A 62 -4.94 2.57 -3.66
CA GLN A 62 -4.85 2.26 -5.09
C GLN A 62 -5.17 3.50 -5.93
N GLU A 63 -6.26 4.16 -5.63
CA GLU A 63 -6.67 5.35 -6.35
C GLU A 63 -5.60 6.43 -6.28
N ALA A 64 -5.06 6.66 -5.10
CA ALA A 64 -4.01 7.65 -4.91
C ALA A 64 -2.78 7.32 -5.76
N MET A 65 -2.40 6.05 -5.81
CA MET A 65 -1.23 5.65 -6.59
C MET A 65 -1.48 5.77 -8.09
N GLU A 66 -2.66 5.40 -8.54
CA GLU A 66 -3.00 5.50 -9.96
C GLU A 66 -3.02 6.95 -10.42
N VAL A 67 -3.61 7.82 -9.62
CA VAL A 67 -3.64 9.25 -9.93
C VAL A 67 -2.22 9.82 -9.95
N ALA A 68 -1.40 9.43 -8.98
CA ALA A 68 -0.04 9.95 -8.89
C ALA A 68 0.80 9.56 -10.10
N THR A 69 0.73 8.30 -10.50
CA THR A 69 1.51 7.82 -11.65
C THR A 69 0.97 8.38 -12.96
N ASP A 70 -0.30 8.69 -13.01
CA ASP A 70 -0.90 9.30 -14.19
C ASP A 70 -0.51 10.78 -14.30
N LYS A 71 -0.47 11.48 -13.19
CA LYS A 71 -0.16 12.92 -13.16
C LYS A 71 1.33 13.20 -13.32
N MET A 72 2.18 12.33 -12.81
CA MET A 72 3.63 12.54 -12.80
C MET A 72 4.37 11.37 -13.44
N PRO A 73 4.06 11.04 -14.70
CA PRO A 73 4.69 9.86 -15.31
C PRO A 73 6.16 10.06 -15.65
N TRP A 74 6.66 11.29 -15.57
CA TRP A 74 8.05 11.59 -15.92
C TRP A 74 9.00 11.53 -14.74
N SER A 75 8.51 11.41 -13.52
CA SER A 75 9.39 11.40 -12.36
C SER A 75 8.82 10.53 -11.27
N ARG A 76 9.51 9.43 -10.95
CA ARG A 76 9.05 8.55 -9.90
C ARG A 76 9.08 9.23 -8.53
N ASP A 77 10.06 10.10 -8.29
CA ASP A 77 10.12 10.82 -7.02
C ASP A 77 8.93 11.75 -6.84
N ARG A 78 8.58 12.48 -7.89
CA ARG A 78 7.45 13.39 -7.82
C ARG A 78 6.13 12.64 -7.75
N ALA A 79 6.04 11.54 -8.47
CA ALA A 79 4.85 10.70 -8.42
C ALA A 79 4.65 10.17 -7.00
N PHE A 80 5.71 9.71 -6.37
CA PHE A 80 5.60 9.19 -5.03
C PHE A 80 5.23 10.27 -4.01
N ARG A 81 5.77 11.47 -4.17
CA ARG A 81 5.38 12.61 -3.33
C ARG A 81 3.92 12.95 -3.51
N TYR A 82 3.47 12.94 -4.75
CA TYR A 82 2.06 13.20 -5.05
C TYR A 82 1.18 12.15 -4.40
N PHE A 83 1.58 10.90 -4.50
CA PHE A 83 0.88 9.79 -3.88
C PHE A 83 0.77 10.00 -2.37
N CYS A 84 1.89 10.31 -1.72
CA CYS A 84 1.89 10.54 -0.28
C CYS A 84 0.98 11.70 0.11
N GLY A 85 1.06 12.79 -0.63
CA GLY A 85 0.20 13.95 -0.37
C GLY A 85 -1.27 13.63 -0.52
N THR A 86 -1.60 12.86 -1.54
CA THR A 86 -2.98 12.44 -1.76
C THR A 86 -3.47 11.55 -0.62
N CYS A 87 -2.64 10.62 -0.19
CA CYS A 87 -2.98 9.75 0.93
C CYS A 87 -3.18 10.55 2.21
N TRP A 88 -2.30 11.51 2.49
CA TRP A 88 -2.45 12.36 3.66
C TRP A 88 -3.72 13.20 3.60
N ASN A 89 -4.07 13.68 2.42
CA ASN A 89 -5.34 14.42 2.26
C ASN A 89 -6.54 13.52 2.55
N LYS A 90 -6.49 12.28 2.09
CA LYS A 90 -7.57 11.33 2.37
C LYS A 90 -7.68 11.05 3.86
N ILE A 91 -6.55 10.89 4.54
CA ILE A 91 -6.52 10.66 5.98
C ILE A 91 -7.09 11.87 6.71
N LYS A 92 -6.69 13.07 6.30
CA LYS A 92 -7.18 14.29 6.91
C LYS A 92 -8.68 14.46 6.73
N ARG A 93 -9.21 14.13 5.57
CA ARG A 93 -10.64 14.19 5.34
C ARG A 93 -11.39 13.25 6.26
N SER A 94 -10.84 12.06 6.42
CA SER A 94 -11.45 11.06 7.27
C SER A 94 -11.49 11.52 8.72
N SER A 95 -10.38 12.09 9.20
CA SER A 95 -10.30 12.59 10.56
C SER A 95 -10.90 13.96 10.69
N GLY A 96 -10.67 14.80 9.69
CA GLY A 96 -11.08 16.20 9.76
C GLY A 96 -12.55 16.39 9.60
N ALA A 97 -13.22 15.44 8.99
CA ALA A 97 -14.66 15.51 8.86
C ALA A 97 -15.31 15.55 10.23
N ALA A 98 -14.62 15.03 11.21
CA ALA A 98 -15.12 15.04 12.56
C ALA A 98 -14.99 16.43 13.19
N ALA A 99 -14.14 17.22 12.64
CA ALA A 99 -14.01 18.58 13.14
C ALA A 99 -15.06 19.47 12.54
#